data_e6e0e8181265c4b996a3ebc1351dbe07
#
_entry.id   e6e0e8181265c4b996a3ebc1351dbe07
#
_cell.length_a   1.000
_cell.length_b   1.000
_cell.length_c   1.000
_cell.angle_alpha   90.00
_cell.angle_beta   90.00
_cell.angle_gamma   90.00
#
_symmetry.space_group_name_H-M   'P 1'
#
loop_
_entity.id
_entity.type
_entity.pdbx_description
1 polymer ?
#
loop_
_entity_poly.entity_id
_entity_poly.type
_entity_poly.pdbx_seq_one_letter_code
_entity_poly.pdbx_strand_id
1 'polypeptide(L)'
;MATRIDTVASRDKLKPRREPYWHRLRRGCYLGFRKMTSDGAGVWIARARDEEAGPTKQVYESLGDFGALPDHQRFDAASKAAQAWFEHLGRGGTKGGATVADACSRYVKHLRTHKTDRAADDADARFKNYVLNNPKLASTELTKLTPLQLEAWRKA
;
A
#
# COMPACT_ATOMS: atom_id res chain seq x y z
N MET A 1 -15.32 25.60 -1.82
CA MET A 1 -15.43 24.91 -3.14
C MET A 1 -14.44 23.78 -3.19
N ALA A 2 -14.87 22.58 -3.62
CA ALA A 2 -13.95 21.45 -3.79
C ALA A 2 -13.03 21.75 -4.98
N THR A 3 -11.71 21.70 -4.75
CA THR A 3 -10.72 21.94 -5.79
C THR A 3 -10.68 20.74 -6.73
N ARG A 4 -10.91 20.97 -8.01
CA ARG A 4 -10.87 19.91 -9.03
C ARG A 4 -9.42 19.56 -9.39
N ILE A 5 -9.13 18.27 -9.49
CA ILE A 5 -7.84 17.72 -9.92
C ILE A 5 -7.97 16.74 -11.09
N ASP A 6 -9.18 16.55 -11.57
CA ASP A 6 -9.55 15.58 -12.61
C ASP A 6 -9.09 16.00 -14.02
N THR A 7 -8.96 17.28 -14.28
CA THR A 7 -8.52 17.79 -15.58
C THR A 7 -7.12 18.39 -15.54
N VAL A 8 -6.41 18.36 -16.65
CA VAL A 8 -5.08 18.98 -16.80
C VAL A 8 -5.18 20.46 -16.48
N ALA A 9 -6.10 21.19 -17.12
CA ALA A 9 -6.29 22.63 -16.93
C ALA A 9 -6.59 23.02 -15.46
N SER A 10 -7.26 22.15 -14.70
CA SER A 10 -7.49 22.37 -13.27
C SER A 10 -6.21 22.20 -12.47
N ARG A 11 -5.39 21.17 -12.78
CA ARG A 11 -4.12 20.92 -12.10
C ARG A 11 -3.08 22.01 -12.38
N ASP A 12 -3.04 22.54 -13.60
CA ASP A 12 -2.11 23.61 -13.97
C ASP A 12 -2.32 24.88 -13.16
N LYS A 13 -3.57 25.20 -12.85
CA LYS A 13 -3.96 26.37 -12.04
C LYS A 13 -3.70 26.21 -10.54
N LEU A 14 -3.33 25.00 -10.06
CA LEU A 14 -3.07 24.75 -8.66
C LEU A 14 -1.77 25.42 -8.21
N LYS A 15 -1.82 26.08 -7.08
CA LYS A 15 -0.64 26.68 -6.43
C LYS A 15 0.23 25.59 -5.80
N PRO A 16 1.54 25.69 -5.85
CA PRO A 16 2.44 24.80 -5.12
C PRO A 16 2.14 24.82 -3.61
N ARG A 17 2.04 23.62 -3.00
CA ARG A 17 1.89 23.49 -1.54
C ARG A 17 2.26 22.07 -1.07
N ARG A 18 2.60 21.94 0.22
CA ARG A 18 2.95 20.65 0.84
C ARG A 18 1.74 19.73 1.00
N GLU A 19 0.56 20.29 1.28
CA GLU A 19 -0.66 19.51 1.45
C GLU A 19 -1.26 19.15 0.10
N PRO A 20 -1.69 17.87 -0.12
CA PRO A 20 -2.36 17.47 -1.35
C PRO A 20 -3.71 18.18 -1.53
N TYR A 21 -4.10 18.34 -2.79
CA TYR A 21 -5.45 18.70 -3.17
C TYR A 21 -6.28 17.43 -3.27
N TRP A 22 -7.34 17.32 -2.47
CA TRP A 22 -8.10 16.08 -2.30
C TRP A 22 -9.35 16.05 -3.18
N HIS A 23 -9.50 14.93 -3.90
CA HIS A 23 -10.69 14.56 -4.64
C HIS A 23 -11.30 13.31 -3.99
N ARG A 24 -12.58 13.34 -3.69
CA ARG A 24 -13.27 12.21 -3.08
C ARG A 24 -13.68 11.21 -4.16
N LEU A 25 -13.16 9.99 -4.10
CA LEU A 25 -13.54 8.88 -4.98
C LEU A 25 -14.79 8.15 -4.45
N ARG A 26 -14.79 7.85 -3.15
CA ARG A 26 -15.92 7.27 -2.42
C ARG A 26 -15.87 7.68 -0.94
N ARG A 27 -16.87 7.29 -0.16
CA ARG A 27 -16.91 7.58 1.29
C ARG A 27 -15.66 7.01 1.98
N GLY A 28 -14.91 7.86 2.67
CA GLY A 28 -13.67 7.48 3.38
C GLY A 28 -12.45 7.28 2.48
N CYS A 29 -12.56 7.38 1.15
CA CYS A 29 -11.48 7.15 0.19
C CYS A 29 -11.28 8.37 -0.71
N TYR A 30 -10.04 8.85 -0.76
CA TYR A 30 -9.69 10.10 -1.46
C TYR A 30 -8.45 9.88 -2.32
N LEU A 31 -8.42 10.56 -3.46
CA LEU A 31 -7.24 10.73 -4.29
C LEU A 31 -6.73 12.15 -4.12
N GLY A 32 -5.46 12.29 -3.78
CA GLY A 32 -4.78 13.56 -3.61
C GLY A 32 -3.78 13.82 -4.72
N PHE A 33 -3.66 15.07 -5.12
CA PHE A 33 -2.61 15.56 -6.01
C PHE A 33 -1.77 16.61 -5.27
N ARG A 34 -0.48 16.34 -5.10
CA ARG A 34 0.47 17.24 -4.43
C ARG A 34 1.41 17.87 -5.45
N LYS A 35 1.33 19.18 -5.58
CA LYS A 35 2.18 20.00 -6.44
C LYS A 35 3.15 20.77 -5.55
N MET A 36 4.45 20.45 -5.62
CA MET A 36 5.47 21.08 -4.78
C MET A 36 6.10 22.31 -5.44
N THR A 37 6.17 22.31 -6.78
CA THR A 37 6.73 23.39 -7.59
C THR A 37 5.76 23.76 -8.70
N SER A 38 5.89 24.96 -9.28
CA SER A 38 5.01 25.43 -10.36
C SER A 38 5.10 24.54 -11.59
N ASP A 39 6.30 24.05 -11.92
CA ASP A 39 6.59 23.31 -13.15
C ASP A 39 6.71 21.79 -12.91
N GLY A 40 6.51 21.35 -11.67
CA GLY A 40 6.62 19.93 -11.31
C GLY A 40 5.42 19.11 -11.77
N ALA A 41 5.68 17.85 -12.14
CA ALA A 41 4.66 16.90 -12.57
C ALA A 41 3.63 16.58 -11.46
N GLY A 42 3.94 16.89 -10.21
CA GLY A 42 3.11 16.56 -9.04
C GLY A 42 3.15 15.07 -8.69
N VAL A 43 2.66 14.73 -7.51
CA VAL A 43 2.61 13.35 -7.00
C VAL A 43 1.18 13.02 -6.59
N TRP A 44 0.73 11.84 -6.96
CA TRP A 44 -0.57 11.30 -6.59
C TRP A 44 -0.48 10.51 -5.29
N ILE A 45 -1.46 10.67 -4.44
CA ILE A 45 -1.49 10.06 -3.10
C ILE A 45 -2.91 9.54 -2.85
N ALA A 46 -3.03 8.27 -2.50
CA ALA A 46 -4.29 7.72 -2.03
C ALA A 46 -4.41 7.91 -0.50
N ARG A 47 -5.62 8.16 -0.03
CA ARG A 47 -5.95 8.27 1.40
C ARG A 47 -7.21 7.50 1.70
N ALA A 48 -7.15 6.61 2.68
CA ALA A 48 -8.30 5.87 3.17
C ALA A 48 -8.45 6.05 4.69
N ARG A 49 -9.67 5.85 5.20
CA ARG A 49 -9.90 5.71 6.64
C ARG A 49 -9.44 4.31 7.06
N ASP A 50 -8.73 4.24 8.16
CA ASP A 50 -8.33 2.98 8.79
C ASP A 50 -9.45 2.53 9.73
N GLU A 51 -10.25 1.58 9.29
CA GLU A 51 -11.40 1.09 10.07
C GLU A 51 -10.99 0.27 11.29
N GLU A 52 -9.82 -0.40 11.25
CA GLU A 52 -9.31 -1.20 12.36
C GLU A 52 -8.69 -0.33 13.46
N ALA A 53 -8.05 0.77 13.08
CA ALA A 53 -7.35 1.63 14.03
C ALA A 53 -8.20 2.76 14.63
N GLY A 54 -9.48 2.88 14.20
CA GLY A 54 -10.46 3.82 14.73
C GLY A 54 -10.95 4.89 13.74
N PRO A 55 -12.07 5.58 14.05
CA PRO A 55 -12.80 6.41 13.12
C PRO A 55 -12.05 7.67 12.65
N THR A 56 -11.01 8.08 13.35
CA THR A 56 -10.20 9.27 13.03
C THR A 56 -8.89 8.95 12.34
N LYS A 57 -8.45 7.70 12.37
CA LYS A 57 -7.19 7.29 11.79
C LYS A 57 -7.28 7.16 10.27
N GLN A 58 -6.26 7.69 9.60
CA GLN A 58 -6.18 7.69 8.13
C GLN A 58 -4.85 7.06 7.71
N VAL A 59 -4.90 6.30 6.64
CA VAL A 59 -3.73 5.71 5.99
C VAL A 59 -3.53 6.34 4.62
N TYR A 60 -2.27 6.46 4.23
CA TYR A 60 -1.85 7.13 3.00
C TYR A 60 -0.94 6.22 2.20
N GLU A 61 -1.06 6.26 0.88
CA GLU A 61 -0.18 5.56 -0.06
C GLU A 61 0.26 6.52 -1.15
N SER A 62 1.58 6.57 -1.42
CA SER A 62 2.12 7.32 -2.55
C SER A 62 2.01 6.49 -3.81
N LEU A 63 1.30 7.01 -4.80
CA LEU A 63 1.07 6.31 -6.08
C LEU A 63 2.09 6.70 -7.16
N GLY A 64 2.94 7.71 -6.90
CA GLY A 64 3.88 8.23 -7.87
C GLY A 64 3.32 9.38 -8.70
N ASP A 65 4.04 9.78 -9.74
CA ASP A 65 3.71 10.91 -10.61
C ASP A 65 3.04 10.53 -11.92
N PHE A 66 3.12 9.26 -12.31
CA PHE A 66 2.68 8.73 -13.62
C PHE A 66 3.31 9.47 -14.79
N GLY A 67 4.56 9.93 -14.63
CA GLY A 67 5.28 10.74 -15.63
C GLY A 67 5.45 10.09 -17.01
N ALA A 68 5.41 8.74 -17.07
CA ALA A 68 5.45 7.99 -18.32
C ALA A 68 4.15 8.10 -19.15
N LEU A 69 3.05 8.58 -18.55
CA LEU A 69 1.76 8.73 -19.22
C LEU A 69 1.50 10.18 -19.62
N PRO A 70 0.75 10.42 -20.71
CA PRO A 70 0.24 11.74 -21.06
C PRO A 70 -0.56 12.36 -19.91
N ASP A 71 -0.49 13.66 -19.73
CA ASP A 71 -1.09 14.37 -18.59
C ASP A 71 -2.60 14.13 -18.43
N HIS A 72 -3.33 13.99 -19.54
CA HIS A 72 -4.78 13.73 -19.53
C HIS A 72 -5.13 12.32 -19.03
N GLN A 73 -4.20 11.36 -19.07
CA GLN A 73 -4.41 9.99 -18.61
C GLN A 73 -3.98 9.77 -17.15
N ARG A 74 -3.21 10.68 -16.57
CA ARG A 74 -2.63 10.53 -15.23
C ARG A 74 -3.69 10.46 -14.12
N PHE A 75 -4.78 11.21 -14.24
CA PHE A 75 -5.87 11.14 -13.26
C PHE A 75 -6.54 9.77 -13.25
N ASP A 76 -6.85 9.22 -14.42
CA ASP A 76 -7.51 7.91 -14.55
C ASP A 76 -6.58 6.78 -14.07
N ALA A 77 -5.30 6.83 -14.41
CA ALA A 77 -4.30 5.89 -13.94
C ALA A 77 -4.14 5.94 -12.41
N ALA A 78 -4.03 7.14 -11.84
CA ALA A 78 -3.96 7.35 -10.41
C ALA A 78 -5.24 6.89 -9.69
N SER A 79 -6.41 7.14 -10.28
CA SER A 79 -7.70 6.67 -9.75
C SER A 79 -7.79 5.16 -9.72
N LYS A 80 -7.35 4.46 -10.79
CA LYS A 80 -7.30 2.99 -10.83
C LYS A 80 -6.34 2.43 -9.78
N ALA A 81 -5.14 3.01 -9.66
CA ALA A 81 -4.16 2.60 -8.65
C ALA A 81 -4.70 2.81 -7.23
N ALA A 82 -5.36 3.94 -6.97
CA ALA A 82 -5.99 4.22 -5.68
C ALA A 82 -7.11 3.21 -5.37
N GLN A 83 -7.97 2.88 -6.34
CA GLN A 83 -9.04 1.91 -6.17
C GLN A 83 -8.49 0.51 -5.86
N ALA A 84 -7.48 0.05 -6.57
CA ALA A 84 -6.80 -1.22 -6.31
C ALA A 84 -6.22 -1.27 -4.88
N TRP A 85 -5.62 -0.18 -4.42
CA TRP A 85 -5.12 -0.09 -3.06
C TRP A 85 -6.24 -0.08 -2.01
N PHE A 86 -7.36 0.62 -2.25
CA PHE A 86 -8.52 0.58 -1.36
C PHE A 86 -9.16 -0.80 -1.27
N GLU A 87 -9.20 -1.55 -2.37
CA GLU A 87 -9.66 -2.94 -2.38
C GLU A 87 -8.72 -3.84 -1.60
N HIS A 88 -7.41 -3.65 -1.75
CA HIS A 88 -6.39 -4.35 -0.97
C HIS A 88 -6.59 -4.12 0.54
N LEU A 89 -6.79 -2.88 0.97
CA LEU A 89 -7.10 -2.56 2.37
C LEU A 89 -8.41 -3.20 2.83
N GLY A 90 -9.46 -3.13 2.03
CA GLY A 90 -10.77 -3.72 2.34
C GLY A 90 -10.76 -5.24 2.47
N ARG A 91 -9.74 -5.91 1.92
CA ARG A 91 -9.49 -7.36 2.09
C ARG A 91 -8.56 -7.66 3.27
N GLY A 92 -8.29 -6.71 4.15
CA GLY A 92 -7.36 -6.85 5.28
C GLY A 92 -5.89 -6.72 4.89
N GLY A 93 -5.60 -6.10 3.74
CA GLY A 93 -4.24 -5.75 3.33
C GLY A 93 -3.63 -4.66 4.22
N THR A 94 -2.33 -4.70 4.44
CA THR A 94 -1.58 -3.66 5.18
C THR A 94 -1.05 -2.59 4.24
N LYS A 95 -0.78 -1.40 4.79
CA LYS A 95 -0.05 -0.35 4.11
C LYS A 95 1.34 -0.87 3.72
N GLY A 96 1.70 -0.79 2.44
CA GLY A 96 3.04 -1.14 1.98
C GLY A 96 3.25 -2.61 1.61
N GLY A 97 2.23 -3.34 1.18
CA GLY A 97 2.37 -4.75 0.80
C GLY A 97 2.70 -5.68 1.98
N ALA A 98 2.14 -6.87 2.00
CA ALA A 98 2.47 -7.84 3.03
C ALA A 98 3.89 -8.39 2.79
N THR A 99 4.72 -8.39 3.82
CA THR A 99 6.04 -9.02 3.80
C THR A 99 5.95 -10.52 4.11
N VAL A 100 7.05 -11.24 3.89
CA VAL A 100 7.17 -12.65 4.31
C VAL A 100 6.93 -12.78 5.81
N ALA A 101 7.47 -11.88 6.63
CA ALA A 101 7.25 -11.87 8.08
C ALA A 101 5.77 -11.68 8.45
N ASP A 102 5.06 -10.78 7.77
CA ASP A 102 3.62 -10.58 7.97
C ASP A 102 2.82 -11.84 7.63
N ALA A 103 3.17 -12.53 6.54
CA ALA A 103 2.52 -13.77 6.15
C ALA A 103 2.73 -14.87 7.19
N CYS A 104 3.94 -15.03 7.71
CA CYS A 104 4.25 -15.98 8.79
C CYS A 104 3.40 -15.68 10.04
N SER A 105 3.35 -14.42 10.47
CA SER A 105 2.58 -13.99 11.64
C SER A 105 1.08 -14.24 11.48
N ARG A 106 0.52 -13.93 10.31
CA ARG A 106 -0.89 -14.19 9.98
C ARG A 106 -1.21 -15.68 9.97
N TYR A 107 -0.31 -16.51 9.45
CA TYR A 107 -0.48 -17.95 9.43
C TYR A 107 -0.50 -18.54 10.85
N VAL A 108 0.41 -18.12 11.73
CA VAL A 108 0.43 -18.55 13.15
C VAL A 108 -0.87 -18.14 13.85
N LYS A 109 -1.33 -16.90 13.64
CA LYS A 109 -2.61 -16.43 14.18
C LYS A 109 -3.79 -17.26 13.66
N HIS A 110 -3.80 -17.58 12.38
CA HIS A 110 -4.81 -18.45 11.75
C HIS A 110 -4.83 -19.84 12.40
N LEU A 111 -3.66 -20.44 12.63
CA LEU A 111 -3.57 -21.75 13.31
C LEU A 111 -4.12 -21.69 14.72
N ARG A 112 -3.85 -20.64 15.50
CA ARG A 112 -4.42 -20.46 16.84
C ARG A 112 -5.93 -20.37 16.85
N THR A 113 -6.50 -19.71 15.85
CA THR A 113 -7.96 -19.53 15.77
C THR A 113 -8.68 -20.78 15.25
N HIS A 114 -8.06 -21.55 14.31
CA HIS A 114 -8.77 -22.60 13.57
C HIS A 114 -8.22 -24.00 13.81
N LYS A 115 -7.12 -24.13 14.55
CA LYS A 115 -6.46 -25.41 14.86
C LYS A 115 -6.17 -25.49 16.36
N THR A 116 -4.94 -25.81 16.74
CA THR A 116 -4.51 -25.95 18.13
C THR A 116 -3.35 -25.01 18.43
N ASP A 117 -3.22 -24.60 19.69
CA ASP A 117 -2.08 -23.78 20.13
C ASP A 117 -0.75 -24.47 19.86
N ARG A 118 -0.67 -25.80 20.05
CA ARG A 118 0.53 -26.58 19.75
C ARG A 118 0.94 -26.49 18.28
N ALA A 119 -0.01 -26.54 17.35
CA ALA A 119 0.28 -26.39 15.93
C ALA A 119 0.76 -24.97 15.59
N ALA A 120 0.19 -23.96 16.23
CA ALA A 120 0.61 -22.57 16.07
C ALA A 120 2.02 -22.33 16.64
N ASP A 121 2.34 -22.88 17.81
CA ASP A 121 3.64 -22.74 18.45
C ASP A 121 4.75 -23.47 17.68
N ASP A 122 4.47 -24.66 17.13
CA ASP A 122 5.40 -25.38 16.26
C ASP A 122 5.68 -24.58 14.95
N ALA A 123 4.66 -24.03 14.33
CA ALA A 123 4.81 -23.20 13.15
C ALA A 123 5.61 -21.91 13.47
N ASP A 124 5.32 -21.25 14.59
CA ASP A 124 6.01 -20.04 15.03
C ASP A 124 7.52 -20.31 15.26
N ALA A 125 7.83 -21.41 15.95
CA ALA A 125 9.21 -21.82 16.19
C ALA A 125 9.95 -22.09 14.88
N ARG A 126 9.32 -22.79 13.92
CA ARG A 126 9.92 -23.06 12.61
C ARG A 126 10.12 -21.76 11.81
N PHE A 127 9.16 -20.86 11.79
CA PHE A 127 9.32 -19.57 11.12
C PHE A 127 10.44 -18.74 11.73
N LYS A 128 10.54 -18.67 13.05
CA LYS A 128 11.64 -17.96 13.73
C LYS A 128 12.99 -18.53 13.38
N ASN A 129 13.13 -19.85 13.36
CA ASN A 129 14.41 -20.51 13.15
C ASN A 129 14.86 -20.48 11.67
N TYR A 130 13.95 -20.60 10.72
CA TYR A 130 14.31 -20.82 9.31
C TYR A 130 13.97 -19.67 8.37
N VAL A 131 12.98 -18.84 8.70
CA VAL A 131 12.51 -17.76 7.83
C VAL A 131 12.89 -16.38 8.38
N LEU A 132 12.48 -16.11 9.62
CA LEU A 132 12.67 -14.80 10.24
C LEU A 132 14.12 -14.54 10.67
N ASN A 133 14.90 -15.59 10.81
CA ASN A 133 16.34 -15.50 11.03
C ASN A 133 17.11 -14.94 9.81
N ASN A 134 16.47 -14.87 8.65
CA ASN A 134 17.00 -14.20 7.47
C ASN A 134 16.27 -12.84 7.25
N PRO A 135 16.87 -11.70 7.72
CA PRO A 135 16.22 -10.40 7.66
C PRO A 135 15.87 -9.96 6.24
N LYS A 136 16.68 -10.31 5.24
CA LYS A 136 16.42 -9.97 3.83
C LYS A 136 15.18 -10.68 3.32
N LEU A 137 15.02 -11.97 3.62
CA LEU A 137 13.83 -12.72 3.22
C LEU A 137 12.60 -12.23 4.00
N ALA A 138 12.72 -12.08 5.32
CA ALA A 138 11.63 -11.67 6.19
C ALA A 138 11.01 -10.32 5.80
N SER A 139 11.83 -9.35 5.39
CA SER A 139 11.40 -8.01 4.97
C SER A 139 10.98 -7.91 3.50
N THR A 140 11.14 -8.97 2.71
CA THR A 140 10.73 -8.96 1.31
C THR A 140 9.21 -8.92 1.19
N GLU A 141 8.68 -7.99 0.40
CA GLU A 141 7.25 -7.95 0.07
C GLU A 141 6.87 -9.19 -0.75
N LEU A 142 5.74 -9.81 -0.44
CA LEU A 142 5.28 -11.03 -1.13
C LEU A 142 5.14 -10.85 -2.65
N THR A 143 4.76 -9.65 -3.09
CA THR A 143 4.64 -9.31 -4.51
C THR A 143 5.99 -9.24 -5.23
N LYS A 144 7.08 -9.06 -4.49
CA LYS A 144 8.46 -8.98 -5.01
C LYS A 144 9.24 -10.28 -4.79
N LEU A 145 8.65 -11.26 -4.11
CA LEU A 145 9.28 -12.53 -3.83
C LEU A 145 9.39 -13.36 -5.11
N THR A 146 10.61 -13.77 -5.45
CA THR A 146 10.89 -14.57 -6.65
C THR A 146 11.23 -16.02 -6.31
N PRO A 147 10.96 -16.99 -7.22
CA PRO A 147 11.37 -18.38 -7.03
C PRO A 147 12.87 -18.54 -6.76
N LEU A 148 13.71 -17.73 -7.42
CA LEU A 148 15.16 -17.75 -7.24
C LEU A 148 15.57 -17.40 -5.81
N GLN A 149 14.91 -16.42 -5.19
CA GLN A 149 15.15 -16.05 -3.78
C GLN A 149 14.78 -17.19 -2.83
N LEU A 150 13.68 -17.89 -3.09
CA LEU A 150 13.25 -19.05 -2.29
C LEU A 150 14.22 -20.24 -2.45
N GLU A 151 14.70 -20.49 -3.67
CA GLU A 151 15.71 -21.53 -3.90
C GLU A 151 17.04 -21.23 -3.23
N ALA A 152 17.49 -19.98 -3.28
CA ALA A 152 18.70 -19.55 -2.59
C ALA A 152 18.58 -19.73 -1.07
N TRP A 153 17.42 -19.35 -0.50
CA TRP A 153 17.15 -19.55 0.92
C TRP A 153 17.10 -21.04 1.31
N ARG A 154 16.50 -21.89 0.47
CA ARG A 154 16.42 -23.35 0.75
C ARG A 154 17.78 -24.04 0.75
N LYS A 155 18.78 -23.48 0.05
CA LYS A 155 20.14 -24.03 -0.05
C LYS A 155 21.09 -23.49 1.02
N ALA A 156 20.69 -22.46 1.75
CA ALA A 156 21.48 -21.83 2.80
C ALA A 156 21.26 -22.54 4.14
#